data_4fa9f268cf727a5d9ac12313e98d0bf0
#
_entry.id   4fa9f268cf727a5d9ac12313e98d0bf0
#
_cell.length_a   1.000
_cell.length_b   1.000
_cell.length_c   1.000
_cell.angle_alpha   90.00
_cell.angle_beta   90.00
_cell.angle_gamma   90.00
#
_symmetry.space_group_name_H-M   'P 1'
#
loop_
_entity.id
_entity.type
_entity.pdbx_description
1 polymer ?
#
loop_
_entity_poly.entity_id
_entity_poly.type
_entity_poly.pdbx_seq_one_letter_code
_entity_poly.pdbx_strand_id
1 'polypeptide(L)'
;MGKLLKLKEWVSVGDAARHLAILLGERVGEADMLRLALDGHITLSVRFVNAALGYFGNVVPKGLAQWETVPSLDGLGTVEIPQGIPLNDGAMIELSSEISNIEGLWDLPLIGAEALDVECRFQQLTCQDPVVCRPA
;
A
#
# COMPACT_ATOMS: atom_id res chain seq x y z
N MET A 1 15.34 -14.18 20.53
CA MET A 1 14.35 -13.72 19.54
C MET A 1 13.85 -14.80 18.59
N GLY A 2 14.67 -15.78 18.19
CA GLY A 2 14.29 -16.74 17.17
C GLY A 2 13.05 -17.59 17.44
N LYS A 3 12.87 -18.09 18.69
CA LYS A 3 11.71 -18.93 19.03
C LYS A 3 10.41 -18.12 19.13
N LEU A 4 10.47 -16.92 19.67
CA LEU A 4 9.31 -16.05 19.81
C LEU A 4 8.81 -15.54 18.44
N LEU A 5 9.72 -15.19 17.53
CA LEU A 5 9.38 -14.80 16.18
C LEU A 5 8.68 -15.90 15.40
N LYS A 6 9.08 -17.15 15.58
CA LYS A 6 8.44 -18.30 14.94
C LYS A 6 7.00 -18.53 15.40
N LEU A 7 6.63 -18.04 16.57
CA LEU A 7 5.29 -18.18 17.13
C LEU A 7 4.37 -17.00 16.77
N LYS A 8 4.94 -15.92 16.26
CA LYS A 8 4.16 -14.75 15.87
C LYS A 8 3.76 -14.84 14.39
N GLU A 9 2.52 -14.58 14.11
CA GLU A 9 2.01 -14.47 12.74
C GLU A 9 2.49 -13.20 12.03
N TRP A 10 2.84 -12.20 12.83
CA TRP A 10 3.36 -10.92 12.32
C TRP A 10 4.35 -10.33 13.33
N VAL A 11 5.22 -9.46 12.83
CA VAL A 11 6.20 -8.72 13.66
C VAL A 11 6.19 -7.25 13.25
N SER A 12 6.58 -6.36 14.17
CA SER A 12 6.75 -4.96 13.84
C SER A 12 7.90 -4.78 12.84
N VAL A 13 7.88 -3.66 12.10
CA VAL A 13 8.95 -3.34 11.14
C VAL A 13 10.31 -3.25 11.84
N GLY A 14 10.34 -2.66 13.05
CA GLY A 14 11.58 -2.58 13.84
C GLY A 14 12.10 -3.94 14.27
N ASP A 15 11.24 -4.84 14.73
CA ASP A 15 11.62 -6.20 15.11
C ASP A 15 12.10 -7.02 13.90
N ALA A 16 11.42 -6.88 12.78
CA ALA A 16 11.82 -7.53 11.54
C ALA A 16 13.21 -7.05 11.09
N ALA A 17 13.48 -5.75 11.17
CA ALA A 17 14.78 -5.19 10.84
C ALA A 17 15.89 -5.75 11.74
N ARG A 18 15.65 -5.83 13.05
CA ARG A 18 16.61 -6.42 14.00
C ARG A 18 16.88 -7.89 13.70
N HIS A 19 15.83 -8.65 13.40
CA HIS A 19 15.97 -10.06 13.04
C HIS A 19 16.78 -10.24 11.76
N LEU A 20 16.48 -9.46 10.74
CA LEU A 20 17.19 -9.52 9.46
C LEU A 20 18.66 -9.11 9.61
N ALA A 21 18.95 -8.10 10.45
CA ALA A 21 20.32 -7.68 10.76
C ALA A 21 21.14 -8.81 11.37
N ILE A 22 20.55 -9.60 12.27
CA ILE A 22 21.20 -10.77 12.88
C ILE A 22 21.46 -11.85 11.82
N LEU A 23 20.48 -12.12 10.95
CA LEU A 23 20.61 -13.15 9.90
C LEU A 23 21.68 -12.80 8.87
N LEU A 24 21.76 -11.53 8.48
CA LEU A 24 22.71 -11.06 7.46
C LEU A 24 24.07 -10.69 8.04
N GLY A 25 24.18 -10.48 9.34
CA GLY A 25 25.41 -10.02 9.99
C GLY A 25 25.77 -8.59 9.65
N GLU A 26 24.79 -7.76 9.26
CA GLU A 26 25.01 -6.36 8.91
C GLU A 26 23.87 -5.47 9.43
N ARG A 27 24.06 -4.16 9.36
CA ARG A 27 23.07 -3.20 9.81
C ARG A 27 21.85 -3.19 8.89
N VAL A 28 20.67 -3.34 9.49
CA VAL A 28 19.38 -3.21 8.80
C VAL A 28 18.48 -2.30 9.63
N GLY A 29 18.02 -1.23 9.04
CA GLY A 29 17.09 -0.29 9.66
C GLY A 29 15.69 -0.41 9.12
N GLU A 30 14.77 0.37 9.70
CA GLU A 30 13.38 0.44 9.26
C GLU A 30 13.28 0.87 7.79
N ALA A 31 14.12 1.83 7.36
CA ALA A 31 14.15 2.28 5.97
C ALA A 31 14.48 1.14 4.99
N ASP A 32 15.41 0.27 5.36
CA ASP A 32 15.76 -0.90 4.53
C ASP A 32 14.57 -1.85 4.38
N MET A 33 13.80 -2.03 5.45
CA MET A 33 12.59 -2.85 5.41
C MET A 33 11.53 -2.26 4.47
N LEU A 34 11.33 -0.95 4.51
CA LEU A 34 10.41 -0.27 3.61
C LEU A 34 10.87 -0.38 2.15
N ARG A 35 12.16 -0.27 1.90
CA ARG A 35 12.72 -0.45 0.55
C ARG A 35 12.51 -1.88 0.04
N LEU A 36 12.73 -2.87 0.88
CA LEU A 36 12.48 -4.27 0.53
C LEU A 36 11.02 -4.53 0.21
N ALA A 37 10.11 -3.88 0.94
CA ALA A 37 8.67 -3.99 0.66
C ALA A 37 8.30 -3.34 -0.67
N LEU A 38 8.83 -2.15 -0.96
CA LEU A 38 8.60 -1.45 -2.23
C LEU A 38 9.14 -2.25 -3.42
N ASP A 39 10.24 -2.96 -3.22
CA ASP A 39 10.83 -3.83 -4.24
C ASP A 39 10.15 -5.21 -4.33
N GLY A 40 9.15 -5.48 -3.50
CA GLY A 40 8.38 -6.71 -3.56
C GLY A 40 8.99 -7.92 -2.86
N HIS A 41 10.05 -7.73 -2.05
CA HIS A 41 10.73 -8.84 -1.36
C HIS A 41 10.05 -9.25 -0.06
N ILE A 42 9.31 -8.35 0.56
CA ILE A 42 8.53 -8.62 1.78
C ILE A 42 7.16 -7.97 1.66
N THR A 43 6.21 -8.45 2.44
CA THR A 43 4.87 -7.89 2.52
C THR A 43 4.73 -7.03 3.76
N LEU A 44 4.31 -5.78 3.58
CA LEU A 44 3.87 -4.94 4.67
C LEU A 44 2.39 -5.16 4.93
N SER A 45 2.01 -5.05 6.20
CA SER A 45 0.61 -5.15 6.62
C SER A 45 0.27 -3.99 7.54
N VAL A 46 -1.00 -3.59 7.52
CA VAL A 46 -1.54 -2.62 8.46
C VAL A 46 -2.48 -3.33 9.42
N ARG A 47 -2.37 -2.99 10.69
CA ARG A 47 -3.27 -3.49 11.72
C ARG A 47 -4.21 -2.40 12.18
N PHE A 48 -5.49 -2.62 11.99
CA PHE A 48 -6.52 -1.73 12.52
C PHE A 48 -6.85 -2.15 13.96
N VAL A 49 -6.34 -1.39 14.93
CA VAL A 49 -6.56 -1.64 16.37
C VAL A 49 -7.95 -1.20 16.81
N ASN A 50 -8.49 -0.18 16.15
CA ASN A 50 -9.87 0.25 16.31
C ASN A 50 -10.59 0.06 14.99
N ALA A 51 -11.87 -0.23 15.05
CA ALA A 51 -12.67 -0.38 13.85
C ALA A 51 -12.55 0.86 12.94
N ALA A 52 -12.18 0.64 11.69
CA ALA A 52 -12.17 1.67 10.67
C ALA A 52 -13.36 1.44 9.72
N LEU A 53 -13.92 2.52 9.19
CA LEU A 53 -14.95 2.43 8.17
C LEU A 53 -14.31 2.44 6.79
N GLY A 54 -14.76 1.55 5.93
CA GLY A 54 -14.24 1.45 4.59
C GLY A 54 -15.16 0.68 3.65
N TYR A 55 -14.78 0.64 2.41
CA TYR A 55 -15.48 -0.11 1.37
C TYR A 55 -14.64 -1.31 0.97
N PHE A 56 -15.27 -2.48 0.88
CA PHE A 56 -14.64 -3.60 0.20
C PHE A 56 -14.70 -3.38 -1.31
N GLY A 57 -13.69 -3.81 -2.01
CA GLY A 57 -13.63 -3.69 -3.45
C GLY A 57 -13.01 -4.91 -4.10
N ASN A 58 -13.28 -5.09 -5.39
CA ASN A 58 -12.67 -6.11 -6.21
C ASN A 58 -11.77 -5.45 -7.24
N VAL A 59 -10.57 -5.99 -7.39
CA VAL A 59 -9.66 -5.56 -8.47
C VAL A 59 -10.09 -6.24 -9.75
N VAL A 60 -10.39 -5.43 -10.76
CA VAL A 60 -10.79 -5.92 -12.08
C VAL A 60 -9.87 -5.34 -13.15
N PRO A 61 -9.60 -6.06 -14.25
CA PRO A 61 -8.92 -5.49 -15.40
C PRO A 61 -9.68 -4.29 -15.95
N LYS A 62 -8.99 -3.24 -16.35
CA LYS A 62 -9.62 -2.02 -16.85
C LYS A 62 -10.57 -2.27 -18.03
N GLY A 63 -10.25 -3.22 -18.90
CA GLY A 63 -11.09 -3.61 -20.01
C GLY A 63 -12.39 -4.34 -19.63
N LEU A 64 -12.48 -4.87 -18.41
CA LEU A 64 -13.66 -5.56 -17.87
C LEU A 64 -14.45 -4.69 -16.89
N ALA A 65 -13.96 -3.49 -16.56
CA ALA A 65 -14.68 -2.55 -15.71
C ALA A 65 -15.98 -2.11 -16.38
N GLN A 66 -17.02 -1.90 -15.57
CA GLN A 66 -18.24 -1.29 -16.07
C GLN A 66 -18.01 0.17 -16.41
N TRP A 67 -18.65 0.65 -17.46
CA TRP A 67 -18.53 2.03 -17.92
C TRP A 67 -19.84 2.76 -17.65
N GLU A 68 -19.71 4.05 -17.33
CA GLU A 68 -20.86 4.92 -17.18
C GLU A 68 -20.68 6.17 -18.03
N THR A 69 -21.79 6.72 -18.47
CA THR A 69 -21.81 7.96 -19.25
C THR A 69 -22.02 9.13 -18.32
N VAL A 70 -21.11 10.08 -18.34
CA VAL A 70 -21.19 11.31 -17.54
C VAL A 70 -21.11 12.53 -18.43
N PRO A 71 -21.67 13.69 -18.00
CA PRO A 71 -21.50 14.94 -18.74
C PRO A 71 -20.04 15.31 -18.85
N SER A 72 -19.62 15.80 -20.04
CA SER A 72 -18.26 16.29 -20.21
C SER A 72 -18.04 17.60 -19.44
N LEU A 73 -16.78 17.87 -19.08
CA LEU A 73 -16.43 19.06 -18.31
C LEU A 73 -16.68 20.37 -19.08
N ASP A 74 -16.67 20.32 -20.40
CA ASP A 74 -16.94 21.47 -21.25
C ASP A 74 -18.44 21.75 -21.47
N GLY A 75 -19.32 20.86 -20.98
CA GLY A 75 -20.77 20.96 -21.10
C GLY A 75 -21.31 20.69 -22.49
N LEU A 76 -20.47 20.29 -23.46
CA LEU A 76 -20.86 20.12 -24.87
C LEU A 76 -21.24 18.68 -25.24
N GLY A 77 -21.17 17.75 -24.30
CA GLY A 77 -21.51 16.39 -24.62
C GLY A 77 -21.35 15.47 -23.40
N THR A 78 -21.20 14.19 -23.68
CA THR A 78 -21.02 13.16 -22.66
C THR A 78 -19.74 12.38 -22.96
N VAL A 79 -19.11 11.85 -21.91
CA VAL A 79 -17.96 10.97 -22.00
C VAL A 79 -18.24 9.68 -21.23
N GLU A 80 -17.68 8.58 -21.69
CA GLU A 80 -17.75 7.31 -20.99
C GLU A 80 -16.51 7.17 -20.11
N ILE A 81 -16.72 6.90 -18.82
CA ILE A 81 -15.67 6.64 -17.86
C ILE A 81 -15.87 5.27 -17.21
N PRO A 82 -14.80 4.55 -16.88
CA PRO A 82 -14.94 3.31 -16.13
C PRO A 82 -15.41 3.61 -14.71
N GLN A 83 -16.33 2.78 -14.20
CA GLN A 83 -16.76 2.85 -12.81
C GLN A 83 -15.64 2.33 -11.91
N GLY A 84 -15.56 2.91 -10.71
CA GLY A 84 -14.58 2.50 -9.71
C GLY A 84 -13.38 3.43 -9.62
N ILE A 85 -12.36 2.98 -8.92
CA ILE A 85 -11.15 3.75 -8.65
C ILE A 85 -10.00 3.15 -9.47
N PRO A 86 -9.30 3.94 -10.29
CA PRO A 86 -8.14 3.41 -11.00
C PRO A 86 -6.99 3.10 -10.02
N LEU A 87 -6.41 1.92 -10.14
CA LEU A 87 -5.23 1.51 -9.39
C LEU A 87 -3.95 1.81 -10.16
N ASN A 88 -3.97 1.48 -11.44
CA ASN A 88 -2.87 1.67 -12.38
C ASN A 88 -3.43 1.66 -13.81
N ASP A 89 -2.56 1.67 -14.81
CA ASP A 89 -2.98 1.74 -16.21
C ASP A 89 -3.81 0.53 -16.67
N GLY A 90 -3.71 -0.60 -15.99
CA GLY A 90 -4.37 -1.84 -16.39
C GLY A 90 -5.44 -2.36 -15.45
N ALA A 91 -5.65 -1.73 -14.29
CA ALA A 91 -6.57 -2.25 -13.27
C ALA A 91 -7.39 -1.17 -12.61
N MET A 92 -8.63 -1.55 -12.25
CA MET A 92 -9.60 -0.72 -11.53
C MET A 92 -10.04 -1.43 -10.27
N ILE A 93 -10.49 -0.69 -9.27
CA ILE A 93 -11.21 -1.24 -8.11
C ILE A 93 -12.69 -0.92 -8.27
N GLU A 94 -13.52 -1.95 -8.30
CA GLU A 94 -14.96 -1.82 -8.15
C GLU A 94 -15.32 -1.91 -6.68
N LEU A 95 -15.86 -0.83 -6.11
CA LEU A 95 -16.22 -0.76 -4.70
C LEU A 95 -17.63 -1.29 -4.46
N SER A 96 -17.82 -1.94 -3.31
CA SER A 96 -19.16 -2.25 -2.82
C SER A 96 -19.92 -0.95 -2.51
N SER A 97 -21.25 -1.00 -2.55
CA SER A 97 -22.09 0.15 -2.22
C SER A 97 -22.25 0.38 -0.72
N GLU A 98 -21.82 -0.56 0.10
CA GLU A 98 -22.00 -0.53 1.55
C GLU A 98 -20.70 -0.25 2.26
N ILE A 99 -20.77 0.59 3.32
CA ILE A 99 -19.66 0.84 4.23
C ILE A 99 -19.59 -0.31 5.22
N SER A 100 -18.41 -0.85 5.42
CA SER A 100 -18.15 -1.95 6.35
C SER A 100 -17.14 -1.55 7.42
N ASN A 101 -17.21 -2.19 8.57
CA ASN A 101 -16.19 -2.08 9.59
C ASN A 101 -14.99 -2.96 9.19
N ILE A 102 -13.81 -2.37 9.28
CA ILE A 102 -12.54 -3.03 8.95
C ILE A 102 -11.74 -3.17 10.23
N GLU A 103 -11.39 -4.40 10.57
CA GLU A 103 -10.62 -4.74 11.75
C GLU A 103 -9.52 -5.74 11.40
N GLY A 104 -8.52 -5.83 12.27
CA GLY A 104 -7.48 -6.83 12.17
C GLY A 104 -6.34 -6.44 11.23
N LEU A 105 -5.69 -7.45 10.69
CA LEU A 105 -4.49 -7.32 9.89
C LEU A 105 -4.79 -7.46 8.40
N TRP A 106 -4.33 -6.49 7.63
CA TRP A 106 -4.53 -6.44 6.18
C TRP A 106 -3.21 -6.19 5.48
N ASP A 107 -2.90 -6.99 4.49
CA ASP A 107 -1.69 -6.83 3.69
C ASP A 107 -1.81 -5.63 2.74
N LEU A 108 -0.70 -4.92 2.57
CA LEU A 108 -0.60 -3.80 1.64
C LEU A 108 0.01 -4.28 0.33
N PRO A 109 -0.72 -4.26 -0.78
CA PRO A 109 -0.18 -4.71 -2.07
C PRO A 109 0.81 -3.73 -2.68
N LEU A 110 0.86 -2.49 -2.23
CA LEU A 110 1.74 -1.40 -2.72
C LEU A 110 1.56 -1.12 -4.23
N ILE A 111 0.33 -1.16 -4.68
CA ILE A 111 -0.03 -0.87 -6.07
C ILE A 111 -0.88 0.39 -6.23
N GLY A 112 -1.27 1.02 -5.14
CA GLY A 112 -2.08 2.22 -5.10
C GLY A 112 -1.42 3.36 -4.31
N ALA A 113 -2.23 4.24 -3.74
CA ALA A 113 -1.76 5.41 -2.99
C ALA A 113 -0.91 5.04 -1.77
N GLU A 114 -1.14 3.88 -1.17
CA GLU A 114 -0.35 3.39 -0.04
C GLU A 114 1.13 3.20 -0.37
N ALA A 115 1.45 2.90 -1.63
CA ALA A 115 2.84 2.83 -2.08
C ALA A 115 3.54 4.19 -1.98
N LEU A 116 2.82 5.27 -2.27
CA LEU A 116 3.34 6.62 -2.13
C LEU A 116 3.60 6.99 -0.67
N ASP A 117 2.72 6.57 0.23
CA ASP A 117 2.89 6.81 1.66
C ASP A 117 4.12 6.07 2.20
N VAL A 118 4.35 4.84 1.78
CA VAL A 118 5.54 4.07 2.14
C VAL A 118 6.80 4.72 1.57
N GLU A 119 6.77 5.17 0.33
CA GLU A 119 7.89 5.88 -0.30
C GLU A 119 8.20 7.19 0.45
N CYS A 120 7.20 7.96 0.80
CA CYS A 120 7.37 9.18 1.61
C CYS A 120 8.02 8.86 2.96
N ARG A 121 7.57 7.81 3.63
CA ARG A 121 8.15 7.39 4.90
C ARG A 121 9.60 6.94 4.75
N PHE A 122 9.90 6.20 3.70
CA PHE A 122 11.27 5.82 3.37
C PHE A 122 12.17 7.04 3.20
N GLN A 123 11.71 8.04 2.46
CA GLN A 123 12.45 9.29 2.26
C GLN A 123 12.65 10.04 3.57
N GLN A 124 11.65 10.11 4.43
CA GLN A 124 11.77 10.74 5.76
C GLN A 124 12.81 10.06 6.64
N LEU A 125 12.93 8.74 6.57
CA LEU A 125 13.89 7.98 7.36
C LEU A 125 15.31 8.06 6.82
N THR A 126 15.48 8.23 5.52
CA THR A 126 16.79 8.29 4.88
C THR A 126 17.33 9.70 4.73
N CYS A 127 16.47 10.71 4.82
CA CYS A 127 16.80 12.10 4.57
C CYS A 127 16.13 13.01 5.59
N GLN A 128 16.89 13.94 6.15
CA GLN A 128 16.34 14.93 7.06
C GLN A 128 15.48 15.98 6.34
N ASP A 129 15.79 16.23 5.08
CA ASP A 129 15.03 17.14 4.22
C ASP A 129 14.71 16.42 2.90
N PRO A 130 13.42 16.14 2.64
CA PRO A 130 13.01 15.44 1.43
C PRO A 130 13.39 16.15 0.13
N VAL A 131 13.58 17.45 0.17
CA VAL A 131 13.97 18.23 -1.01
C VAL A 131 15.42 17.98 -1.41
N VAL A 132 16.27 17.65 -0.44
CA VAL A 132 17.71 17.42 -0.65
C VAL A 132 17.98 15.97 -1.06
N CYS A 133 17.08 15.07 -0.80
CA CYS A 133 17.26 13.63 -0.99
C CYS A 133 16.84 13.15 -2.36
N ARG A 134 17.24 13.84 -3.39
CA ARG A 134 17.08 13.32 -4.76
C ARG A 134 18.26 12.44 -5.08
N PRO A 135 18.05 11.20 -5.50
CA PRO A 135 19.13 10.42 -6.06
C PRO A 135 19.69 11.15 -7.27
N ALA A 136 20.98 11.16 -7.34
CA ALA A 136 21.69 11.74 -8.47
C ALA A 136 21.37 11.01 -9.79
#